data_822e85ba3ec56fd7316edd8109bae44b
#
_entry.id   822e85ba3ec56fd7316edd8109bae44b
#
_cell.length_a   1.000
_cell.length_b   1.000
_cell.length_c   1.000
_cell.angle_alpha   90.00
_cell.angle_beta   90.00
_cell.angle_gamma   90.00
#
_symmetry.space_group_name_H-M   'P 1'
#
loop_
_entity.id
_entity.type
_entity.pdbx_description
1 polymer ?
#
loop_
_entity_poly.entity_id
_entity_poly.type
_entity_poly.pdbx_seq_one_letter_code
_entity_poly.pdbx_strand_id
1 'polypeptide(L)'
;PSSEHDISVISANGVVVALRKRGHFVVPVWVDRAGRWHFADAQAEVAKPSTTPLAFPAALAAMVALGVDVCFMGFHGTFGEDGRIQAALELAGLRYTGSGPLASALAMDKIIARRVFAGVGLPVAPAVELMSTALGTAAARQEAADHIAAIVGVPCVVKVAAGGSSVGVEIIRADRRETLTFGQL
;
A
#
# COMPACT_ATOMS: atom_id res chain seq x y z
N PRO A 1 1.58 -3.97 -9.49
CA PRO A 1 2.25 -2.69 -9.77
C PRO A 1 1.55 -1.57 -9.02
N SER A 2 2.20 -1.08 -7.99
CA SER A 2 1.74 0.00 -7.13
C SER A 2 2.24 1.35 -7.67
N SER A 3 1.56 2.46 -7.33
CA SER A 3 2.09 3.81 -7.54
C SER A 3 3.40 4.06 -6.78
N GLU A 4 3.70 3.24 -5.78
CA GLU A 4 4.89 3.29 -4.94
C GLU A 4 6.01 2.33 -5.38
N HIS A 5 5.95 1.82 -6.62
CA HIS A 5 6.90 0.84 -7.16
C HIS A 5 8.37 1.28 -6.99
N ASP A 6 8.71 2.50 -7.34
CA ASP A 6 10.11 2.96 -7.32
C ASP A 6 10.62 3.13 -5.88
N ILE A 7 9.75 3.57 -4.97
CA ILE A 7 10.06 3.63 -3.54
C ILE A 7 10.29 2.23 -2.96
N SER A 8 9.48 1.25 -3.38
CA SER A 8 9.68 -0.16 -2.99
C SER A 8 11.05 -0.67 -3.41
N VAL A 9 11.49 -0.38 -4.63
CA VAL A 9 12.82 -0.78 -5.13
C VAL A 9 13.94 -0.13 -4.32
N ILE A 10 13.86 1.17 -4.04
CA ILE A 10 14.86 1.89 -3.25
C ILE A 10 14.95 1.30 -1.83
N SER A 11 13.83 1.12 -1.15
CA SER A 11 13.75 0.56 0.20
C SER A 11 14.33 -0.86 0.24
N ALA A 12 13.93 -1.71 -0.71
CA ALA A 12 14.39 -3.09 -0.80
C ALA A 12 15.89 -3.20 -1.02
N ASN A 13 16.50 -2.33 -1.84
CA ASN A 13 17.96 -2.30 -2.03
C ASN A 13 18.69 -2.01 -0.71
N GLY A 14 18.23 -1.06 0.08
CA GLY A 14 18.80 -0.77 1.40
C GLY A 14 18.74 -1.99 2.33
N VAL A 15 17.63 -2.71 2.34
CA VAL A 15 17.46 -3.93 3.13
C VAL A 15 18.37 -5.05 2.65
N VAL A 16 18.44 -5.29 1.34
CA VAL A 16 19.35 -6.31 0.76
C VAL A 16 20.79 -6.07 1.21
N VAL A 17 21.28 -4.83 1.13
CA VAL A 17 22.62 -4.47 1.59
C VAL A 17 22.79 -4.75 3.09
N ALA A 18 21.81 -4.36 3.90
CA ALA A 18 21.87 -4.54 5.36
C ALA A 18 21.88 -6.02 5.77
N LEU A 19 21.03 -6.85 5.15
CA LEU A 19 20.97 -8.29 5.42
C LEU A 19 22.24 -9.01 4.99
N ARG A 20 22.79 -8.70 3.82
CA ARG A 20 24.08 -9.28 3.36
C ARG A 20 25.23 -8.92 4.29
N LYS A 21 25.31 -7.69 4.79
CA LYS A 21 26.31 -7.29 5.79
C LYS A 21 26.23 -8.10 7.08
N ARG A 22 25.07 -8.65 7.39
CA ARG A 22 24.83 -9.52 8.55
C ARG A 22 25.03 -11.01 8.25
N GLY A 23 25.50 -11.37 7.06
CA GLY A 23 25.78 -12.74 6.66
C GLY A 23 24.60 -13.54 6.16
N HIS A 24 23.44 -12.92 5.92
CA HIS A 24 22.31 -13.62 5.32
C HIS A 24 22.53 -13.83 3.83
N PHE A 25 22.14 -15.01 3.34
CA PHE A 25 22.02 -15.27 1.91
C PHE A 25 20.71 -14.65 1.42
N VAL A 26 20.79 -13.66 0.54
CA VAL A 26 19.64 -12.89 0.09
C VAL A 26 19.46 -13.03 -1.41
N VAL A 27 18.31 -13.54 -1.83
CA VAL A 27 17.86 -13.57 -3.22
C VAL A 27 16.88 -12.41 -3.43
N PRO A 28 17.29 -11.32 -4.10
CA PRO A 28 16.38 -10.24 -4.39
C PRO A 28 15.35 -10.67 -5.42
N VAL A 29 14.07 -10.37 -5.13
CA VAL A 29 12.95 -10.61 -6.05
C VAL A 29 12.31 -9.27 -6.36
N TRP A 30 12.20 -8.96 -7.64
CA TRP A 30 11.65 -7.72 -8.14
C TRP A 30 10.41 -7.99 -9.00
N VAL A 31 9.37 -7.18 -8.81
CA VAL A 31 8.13 -7.26 -9.60
C VAL A 31 8.06 -6.03 -10.49
N ASP A 32 8.02 -6.22 -11.80
CA ASP A 32 7.96 -5.11 -12.74
C ASP A 32 6.56 -4.47 -12.81
N ARG A 33 6.45 -3.35 -13.50
CA ARG A 33 5.16 -2.62 -13.63
C ARG A 33 4.08 -3.40 -14.40
N ALA A 34 4.46 -4.45 -15.11
CA ALA A 34 3.53 -5.38 -15.76
C ALA A 34 3.12 -6.56 -14.85
N GLY A 35 3.62 -6.59 -13.61
CA GLY A 35 3.32 -7.65 -12.64
C GLY A 35 4.13 -8.94 -12.84
N ARG A 36 5.22 -8.91 -13.61
CA ARG A 36 6.09 -10.05 -13.83
C ARG A 36 7.19 -10.07 -12.76
N TRP A 37 7.56 -11.24 -12.32
CA TRP A 37 8.49 -11.49 -11.23
C TRP A 37 9.86 -11.86 -11.76
N HIS A 38 10.88 -11.17 -11.26
CA HIS A 38 12.27 -11.34 -11.66
C HIS A 38 13.10 -11.72 -10.44
N PHE A 39 13.87 -12.77 -10.56
CA PHE A 39 14.84 -13.15 -9.56
C PHE A 39 16.20 -12.56 -9.96
N ALA A 40 16.86 -11.90 -9.03
CA ALA A 40 18.22 -11.41 -9.23
C ALA A 40 19.23 -12.40 -8.61
N ASP A 41 20.46 -12.36 -9.10
CA ASP A 41 21.53 -13.10 -8.47
C ASP A 41 21.76 -12.63 -7.03
N ALA A 42 22.19 -13.55 -6.16
CA ALA A 42 22.44 -13.25 -4.76
C ALA A 42 23.44 -12.11 -4.52
N GLN A 43 24.23 -11.75 -5.51
CA GLN A 43 25.17 -10.61 -5.47
C GLN A 43 24.64 -9.34 -6.16
N ALA A 44 23.54 -9.43 -6.89
CA ALA A 44 22.95 -8.31 -7.61
C ALA A 44 22.13 -7.40 -6.70
N GLU A 45 21.89 -6.18 -7.16
CA GLU A 45 20.88 -5.28 -6.58
C GLU A 45 19.45 -5.73 -6.99
N VAL A 46 18.46 -5.32 -6.23
CA VAL A 46 17.06 -5.41 -6.67
C VAL A 46 16.89 -4.65 -8.00
N ALA A 47 16.00 -5.07 -8.86
CA ALA A 47 15.76 -4.50 -10.19
C ALA A 47 16.93 -4.66 -11.19
N LYS A 48 17.87 -5.53 -10.91
CA LYS A 48 18.83 -6.04 -11.90
C LYS A 48 18.57 -7.54 -12.12
N PRO A 49 17.53 -7.89 -12.90
CA PRO A 49 17.14 -9.28 -13.07
C PRO A 49 18.22 -10.06 -13.82
N SER A 50 18.49 -11.27 -13.37
CA SER A 50 19.39 -12.22 -14.02
C SER A 50 18.64 -13.34 -14.72
N THR A 51 17.33 -13.41 -14.54
CA THR A 51 16.49 -14.51 -15.03
C THR A 51 15.38 -14.01 -15.95
N THR A 52 14.81 -14.94 -16.73
CA THR A 52 13.58 -14.72 -17.48
C THR A 52 12.45 -14.40 -16.50
N PRO A 53 11.61 -13.38 -16.77
CA PRO A 53 10.51 -13.03 -15.89
C PRO A 53 9.46 -14.15 -15.79
N LEU A 54 8.95 -14.36 -14.59
CA LEU A 54 7.94 -15.37 -14.27
C LEU A 54 6.58 -14.73 -14.01
N ALA A 55 5.53 -15.48 -14.32
CA ALA A 55 4.21 -15.18 -13.78
C ALA A 55 4.18 -15.51 -12.27
N PHE A 56 3.29 -14.87 -11.52
CA PHE A 56 3.23 -15.01 -10.05
C PHE A 56 3.19 -16.47 -9.55
N PRO A 57 2.36 -17.39 -10.09
CA PRO A 57 2.33 -18.78 -9.61
C PRO A 57 3.68 -19.49 -9.78
N ALA A 58 4.37 -19.25 -10.88
CA ALA A 58 5.69 -19.82 -11.14
C ALA A 58 6.77 -19.22 -10.23
N ALA A 59 6.69 -17.93 -9.95
CA ALA A 59 7.58 -17.26 -9.00
C ALA A 59 7.39 -17.80 -7.58
N LEU A 60 6.14 -18.02 -7.16
CA LEU A 60 5.82 -18.60 -5.86
C LEU A 60 6.39 -20.01 -5.73
N ALA A 61 6.19 -20.86 -6.74
CA ALA A 61 6.77 -22.19 -6.79
C ALA A 61 8.32 -22.17 -6.74
N ALA A 62 8.95 -21.22 -7.44
CA ALA A 62 10.39 -21.03 -7.39
C ALA A 62 10.90 -20.64 -5.98
N MET A 63 10.21 -19.76 -5.27
CA MET A 63 10.55 -19.41 -3.88
C MET A 63 10.45 -20.61 -2.94
N VAL A 64 9.42 -21.45 -3.09
CA VAL A 64 9.29 -22.70 -2.33
C VAL A 64 10.44 -23.66 -2.66
N ALA A 65 10.75 -23.84 -3.94
CA ALA A 65 11.82 -24.74 -4.37
C ALA A 65 13.23 -24.28 -3.93
N LEU A 66 13.43 -22.96 -3.77
CA LEU A 66 14.67 -22.39 -3.22
C LEU A 66 14.84 -22.64 -1.72
N GLY A 67 13.83 -23.13 -1.02
CA GLY A 67 13.87 -23.35 0.42
C GLY A 67 14.05 -22.05 1.22
N VAL A 68 13.35 -20.99 0.82
CA VAL A 68 13.43 -19.68 1.47
C VAL A 68 12.96 -19.78 2.93
N ASP A 69 13.79 -19.35 3.88
CA ASP A 69 13.44 -19.33 5.30
C ASP A 69 12.39 -18.25 5.64
N VAL A 70 12.54 -17.08 5.03
CA VAL A 70 11.63 -15.93 5.25
C VAL A 70 11.66 -14.98 4.04
N CYS A 71 10.51 -14.51 3.65
CA CYS A 71 10.33 -13.45 2.66
C CYS A 71 10.33 -12.09 3.37
N PHE A 72 11.35 -11.25 3.14
CA PHE A 72 11.30 -9.86 3.60
C PHE A 72 10.41 -9.04 2.66
N MET A 73 9.36 -8.46 3.21
CA MET A 73 8.39 -7.67 2.44
C MET A 73 8.90 -6.24 2.23
N GLY A 74 9.51 -6.00 1.07
CA GLY A 74 10.01 -4.67 0.67
C GLY A 74 9.03 -3.88 -0.20
N PHE A 75 7.79 -4.34 -0.32
CA PHE A 75 6.74 -3.67 -1.08
C PHE A 75 6.11 -2.52 -0.30
N HIS A 76 5.68 -1.48 -1.02
CA HIS A 76 4.84 -0.41 -0.51
C HIS A 76 3.55 -0.30 -1.34
N GLY A 77 2.46 0.07 -0.68
CA GLY A 77 1.15 0.30 -1.30
C GLY A 77 0.41 -0.99 -1.67
N THR A 78 -0.46 -0.86 -2.65
CA THR A 78 -1.34 -1.95 -3.12
C THR A 78 -0.55 -3.19 -3.54
N PHE A 79 -1.11 -4.36 -3.32
CA PHE A 79 -0.53 -5.69 -3.40
C PHE A 79 0.49 -6.03 -2.31
N GLY A 80 1.35 -5.10 -1.92
CA GLY A 80 2.40 -5.35 -0.92
C GLY A 80 1.93 -5.22 0.51
N GLU A 81 0.99 -4.29 0.78
CA GLU A 81 0.55 -3.97 2.13
C GLU A 81 -0.95 -4.23 2.37
N ASP A 82 -1.68 -4.74 1.37
CA ASP A 82 -3.14 -4.96 1.43
C ASP A 82 -3.58 -6.40 1.74
N GLY A 83 -2.65 -7.26 2.14
CA GLY A 83 -2.93 -8.64 2.54
C GLY A 83 -2.89 -9.68 1.41
N ARG A 84 -2.87 -9.28 0.15
CA ARG A 84 -2.94 -10.20 -1.00
C ARG A 84 -1.70 -11.07 -1.12
N ILE A 85 -0.52 -10.46 -1.07
CA ILE A 85 0.75 -11.19 -1.11
C ILE A 85 0.94 -12.02 0.15
N GLN A 86 0.59 -11.49 1.30
CA GLN A 86 0.65 -12.19 2.58
C GLN A 86 -0.16 -13.48 2.55
N ALA A 87 -1.41 -13.41 2.07
CA ALA A 87 -2.27 -14.59 1.92
C ALA A 87 -1.68 -15.64 0.97
N ALA A 88 -1.09 -15.20 -0.14
CA ALA A 88 -0.47 -16.12 -1.09
C ALA A 88 0.78 -16.79 -0.52
N LEU A 89 1.60 -16.07 0.25
CA LEU A 89 2.77 -16.64 0.92
C LEU A 89 2.35 -17.66 2.01
N GLU A 90 1.30 -17.36 2.79
CA GLU A 90 0.75 -18.29 3.78
C GLU A 90 0.26 -19.59 3.13
N LEU A 91 -0.50 -19.50 2.03
CA LEU A 91 -0.96 -20.67 1.28
C LEU A 91 0.18 -21.51 0.71
N ALA A 92 1.32 -20.88 0.43
CA ALA A 92 2.53 -21.58 -0.03
C ALA A 92 3.41 -22.11 1.11
N GLY A 93 3.05 -21.86 2.37
CA GLY A 93 3.84 -22.26 3.53
C GLY A 93 5.11 -21.41 3.74
N LEU A 94 5.19 -20.24 3.10
CA LEU A 94 6.33 -19.32 3.21
C LEU A 94 6.11 -18.30 4.35
N ARG A 95 7.08 -18.19 5.23
CA ARG A 95 7.11 -17.16 6.26
C ARG A 95 7.49 -15.81 5.66
N TYR A 96 6.96 -14.73 6.22
CA TYR A 96 7.26 -13.36 5.75
C TYR A 96 7.31 -12.38 6.93
N THR A 97 7.85 -11.19 6.69
CA THR A 97 7.88 -10.10 7.65
C THR A 97 6.63 -9.23 7.53
N GLY A 98 6.13 -8.72 8.67
CA GLY A 98 4.98 -7.82 8.70
C GLY A 98 3.70 -8.48 9.21
N SER A 99 2.59 -7.77 9.04
CA SER A 99 1.26 -8.21 9.51
C SER A 99 0.64 -9.24 8.58
N GLY A 100 -0.23 -10.08 9.13
CA GLY A 100 -0.98 -11.07 8.35
C GLY A 100 -2.04 -10.46 7.42
N PRO A 101 -2.66 -11.28 6.56
CA PRO A 101 -3.55 -10.81 5.50
C PRO A 101 -4.72 -9.97 6.01
N LEU A 102 -5.40 -10.41 7.07
CA LEU A 102 -6.55 -9.69 7.62
C LEU A 102 -6.16 -8.32 8.16
N ALA A 103 -5.10 -8.25 8.97
CA ALA A 103 -4.65 -6.99 9.55
C ALA A 103 -4.18 -6.01 8.47
N SER A 104 -3.45 -6.50 7.47
CA SER A 104 -3.00 -5.71 6.31
C SER A 104 -4.18 -5.16 5.50
N ALA A 105 -5.17 -6.00 5.20
CA ALA A 105 -6.36 -5.58 4.46
C ALA A 105 -7.18 -4.51 5.21
N LEU A 106 -7.40 -4.71 6.52
CA LEU A 106 -8.12 -3.74 7.36
C LEU A 106 -7.38 -2.41 7.47
N ALA A 107 -6.06 -2.46 7.64
CA ALA A 107 -5.23 -1.26 7.80
C ALA A 107 -5.08 -0.46 6.51
N MET A 108 -5.13 -1.12 5.34
CA MET A 108 -5.02 -0.46 4.04
C MET A 108 -6.24 0.42 3.73
N ASP A 109 -7.43 0.04 4.20
CA ASP A 109 -8.65 0.85 4.05
C ASP A 109 -8.80 1.79 5.23
N LYS A 110 -8.63 3.10 4.99
CA LYS A 110 -8.69 4.14 6.04
C LYS A 110 -10.05 4.25 6.71
N ILE A 111 -11.13 3.93 5.99
CA ILE A 111 -12.49 3.93 6.54
C ILE A 111 -12.65 2.78 7.51
N ILE A 112 -12.28 1.58 7.09
CA ILE A 112 -12.38 0.38 7.91
C ILE A 112 -11.43 0.44 9.10
N ALA A 113 -10.16 0.80 8.89
CA ALA A 113 -9.18 0.96 9.97
C ALA A 113 -9.68 1.91 11.06
N ARG A 114 -10.23 3.06 10.65
CA ARG A 114 -10.80 4.05 11.56
C ARG A 114 -11.98 3.50 12.36
N ARG A 115 -12.88 2.75 11.72
CA ARG A 115 -14.03 2.11 12.39
C ARG A 115 -13.57 1.07 13.41
N VAL A 116 -12.56 0.26 13.07
CA VAL A 116 -11.96 -0.73 13.98
C VAL A 116 -11.33 -0.02 15.19
N PHE A 117 -10.53 1.02 14.97
CA PHE A 117 -9.90 1.77 16.08
C PHE A 117 -10.92 2.42 17.00
N ALA A 118 -11.94 3.06 16.45
CA ALA A 118 -13.03 3.63 17.24
C ALA A 118 -13.79 2.54 18.03
N GLY A 119 -14.04 1.38 17.41
CA GLY A 119 -14.74 0.25 18.02
C GLY A 119 -14.01 -0.36 19.22
N VAL A 120 -12.68 -0.24 19.29
CA VAL A 120 -11.87 -0.68 20.44
C VAL A 120 -11.52 0.47 21.41
N GLY A 121 -12.15 1.64 21.24
CA GLY A 121 -11.99 2.78 22.16
C GLY A 121 -10.74 3.63 21.91
N LEU A 122 -10.04 3.44 20.80
CA LEU A 122 -8.92 4.32 20.46
C LEU A 122 -9.44 5.66 19.92
N PRO A 123 -8.79 6.79 20.27
CA PRO A 123 -9.18 8.09 19.76
C PRO A 123 -8.92 8.19 18.26
N VAL A 124 -9.93 8.62 17.52
CA VAL A 124 -9.86 8.86 16.07
C VAL A 124 -10.28 10.29 15.74
N ALA A 125 -9.62 10.92 14.78
CA ALA A 125 -9.97 12.26 14.35
C ALA A 125 -11.40 12.28 13.76
N PRO A 126 -12.16 13.40 13.85
CA PRO A 126 -13.40 13.56 13.11
C PRO A 126 -13.18 13.33 11.61
N ALA A 127 -14.13 12.67 10.95
CA ALA A 127 -14.05 12.43 9.51
C ALA A 127 -15.46 12.28 8.91
N VAL A 128 -15.56 12.63 7.63
CA VAL A 128 -16.73 12.38 6.78
C VAL A 128 -16.32 11.38 5.72
N GLU A 129 -17.10 10.32 5.56
CA GLU A 129 -16.89 9.30 4.54
C GLU A 129 -17.74 9.66 3.31
N LEU A 130 -17.11 9.76 2.17
CA LEU A 130 -17.76 10.11 0.91
C LEU A 130 -17.59 8.98 -0.11
N MET A 131 -18.70 8.66 -0.78
CA MET A 131 -18.69 7.75 -1.93
C MET A 131 -18.62 8.57 -3.21
N SER A 132 -17.71 8.24 -4.13
CA SER A 132 -17.59 8.94 -5.42
C SER A 132 -18.91 9.01 -6.20
N THR A 133 -19.72 7.96 -6.11
CA THR A 133 -21.05 7.89 -6.72
C THR A 133 -22.02 8.93 -6.17
N ALA A 134 -21.84 9.39 -4.93
CA ALA A 134 -22.68 10.41 -4.30
C ALA A 134 -22.30 11.85 -4.72
N LEU A 135 -21.19 12.05 -5.44
CA LEU A 135 -20.67 13.38 -5.80
C LEU A 135 -20.97 13.78 -7.26
N GLY A 136 -21.88 13.11 -7.92
CA GLY A 136 -22.16 13.25 -9.35
C GLY A 136 -22.71 14.60 -9.79
N THR A 137 -23.35 15.38 -8.90
CA THR A 137 -23.94 16.69 -9.21
C THR A 137 -23.26 17.81 -8.44
N ALA A 138 -23.36 19.05 -8.95
CA ALA A 138 -22.82 20.22 -8.25
C ALA A 138 -23.51 20.41 -6.88
N ALA A 139 -24.83 20.18 -6.79
CA ALA A 139 -25.57 20.28 -5.54
C ALA A 139 -25.08 19.25 -4.50
N ALA A 140 -24.89 17.99 -4.90
CA ALA A 140 -24.38 16.95 -4.01
C ALA A 140 -22.94 17.24 -3.52
N ARG A 141 -22.10 17.80 -4.38
CA ARG A 141 -20.77 18.24 -3.98
C ARG A 141 -20.79 19.40 -2.98
N GLN A 142 -21.69 20.36 -3.15
CA GLN A 142 -21.86 21.46 -2.20
C GLN A 142 -22.36 20.95 -0.85
N GLU A 143 -23.36 20.08 -0.84
CA GLU A 143 -23.87 19.44 0.39
C GLU A 143 -22.76 18.67 1.13
N ALA A 144 -21.94 17.92 0.41
CA ALA A 144 -20.79 17.23 0.99
C ALA A 144 -19.76 18.20 1.58
N ALA A 145 -19.49 19.33 0.90
CA ALA A 145 -18.60 20.36 1.40
C ALA A 145 -19.12 21.01 2.70
N ASP A 146 -20.39 21.33 2.74
CA ASP A 146 -21.04 21.90 3.93
C ASP A 146 -21.02 20.90 5.11
N HIS A 147 -21.25 19.63 4.83
CA HIS A 147 -21.17 18.57 5.83
C HIS A 147 -19.73 18.40 6.38
N ILE A 148 -18.72 18.41 5.53
CA ILE A 148 -17.32 18.38 5.95
C ILE A 148 -17.00 19.61 6.83
N ALA A 149 -17.43 20.79 6.42
CA ALA A 149 -17.20 22.02 7.18
C ALA A 149 -17.84 21.97 8.57
N ALA A 150 -19.04 21.38 8.69
CA ALA A 150 -19.76 21.24 9.96
C ALA A 150 -19.11 20.22 10.92
N ILE A 151 -18.63 19.07 10.41
CA ILE A 151 -18.14 17.96 11.25
C ILE A 151 -16.63 18.03 11.46
N VAL A 152 -15.87 18.33 10.41
CA VAL A 152 -14.38 18.31 10.44
C VAL A 152 -13.83 19.72 10.58
N GLY A 153 -14.44 20.70 9.91
CA GLY A 153 -13.93 22.06 9.82
C GLY A 153 -12.81 22.21 8.78
N VAL A 154 -12.24 23.41 8.70
CA VAL A 154 -11.05 23.73 7.89
C VAL A 154 -9.98 24.38 8.80
N PRO A 155 -8.68 24.06 8.63
CA PRO A 155 -8.15 23.21 7.55
C PRO A 155 -8.49 21.71 7.74
N CYS A 156 -8.65 20.97 6.62
CA CYS A 156 -8.88 19.54 6.65
C CYS A 156 -8.08 18.84 5.54
N VAL A 157 -8.05 17.50 5.60
CA VAL A 157 -7.35 16.67 4.62
C VAL A 157 -8.34 15.72 3.97
N VAL A 158 -8.37 15.73 2.64
CA VAL A 158 -9.13 14.77 1.83
C VAL A 158 -8.16 13.66 1.38
N LYS A 159 -8.60 12.40 1.48
CA LYS A 159 -7.78 11.23 1.11
C LYS A 159 -8.64 10.18 0.41
N VAL A 160 -8.04 9.42 -0.49
CA VAL A 160 -8.66 8.18 -0.97
C VAL A 160 -8.75 7.17 0.18
N ALA A 161 -9.81 6.38 0.22
CA ALA A 161 -10.03 5.38 1.27
C ALA A 161 -8.92 4.31 1.25
N ALA A 162 -8.67 3.71 0.09
CA ALA A 162 -7.64 2.69 -0.09
C ALA A 162 -6.50 3.24 -0.95
N GLY A 163 -5.26 3.09 -0.48
CA GLY A 163 -4.07 3.56 -1.16
C GLY A 163 -2.96 3.93 -0.17
N GLY A 164 -1.71 3.94 -0.66
CA GLY A 164 -0.53 4.27 0.14
C GLY A 164 0.03 5.65 -0.20
N SER A 165 0.98 6.09 0.62
CA SER A 165 1.72 7.34 0.48
C SER A 165 0.82 8.59 0.44
N SER A 166 1.26 9.64 -0.22
CA SER A 166 0.51 10.89 -0.42
C SER A 166 -0.28 10.94 -1.72
N VAL A 167 -0.38 9.82 -2.44
CA VAL A 167 -1.18 9.77 -3.68
C VAL A 167 -2.66 9.93 -3.36
N GLY A 168 -3.32 10.90 -3.99
CA GLY A 168 -4.72 11.22 -3.72
C GLY A 168 -4.97 11.86 -2.34
N VAL A 169 -3.98 12.54 -1.77
CA VAL A 169 -4.11 13.35 -0.55
C VAL A 169 -4.13 14.82 -0.92
N GLU A 170 -5.16 15.53 -0.49
CA GLU A 170 -5.31 16.97 -0.69
C GLU A 170 -5.54 17.69 0.65
N ILE A 171 -4.87 18.84 0.83
CA ILE A 171 -5.01 19.67 2.03
C ILE A 171 -5.87 20.87 1.67
N ILE A 172 -7.06 20.95 2.28
CA ILE A 172 -7.98 22.07 2.16
C ILE A 172 -7.65 23.09 3.25
N ARG A 173 -7.23 24.30 2.85
CA ARG A 173 -6.86 25.39 3.76
C ARG A 173 -8.00 26.37 3.95
N ALA A 174 -7.97 27.13 5.06
CA ALA A 174 -9.03 28.08 5.41
C ALA A 174 -9.19 29.24 4.40
N ASP A 175 -8.12 29.63 3.73
CA ASP A 175 -8.07 30.66 2.69
C ASP A 175 -8.66 30.21 1.34
N ARG A 176 -8.93 28.92 1.19
CA ARG A 176 -9.50 28.31 -0.02
C ARG A 176 -10.87 27.66 0.20
N ARG A 177 -11.69 28.22 1.10
CA ARG A 177 -13.06 27.70 1.38
C ARG A 177 -13.95 27.61 0.14
N GLU A 178 -13.70 28.41 -0.89
CA GLU A 178 -14.49 28.41 -2.14
C GLU A 178 -14.08 27.30 -3.12
N THR A 179 -13.02 26.54 -2.86
CA THR A 179 -12.45 25.57 -3.80
C THR A 179 -12.51 24.14 -3.29
N LEU A 180 -13.57 23.71 -2.59
CA LEU A 180 -13.92 22.29 -2.49
C LEU A 180 -14.49 21.84 -3.85
N THR A 181 -13.74 22.06 -4.92
CA THR A 181 -14.06 21.49 -6.22
C THR A 181 -13.49 20.07 -6.26
N PHE A 182 -14.31 19.09 -5.96
CA PHE A 182 -14.04 17.65 -6.12
C PHE A 182 -13.80 17.26 -7.59
N GLY A 183 -13.17 18.11 -8.37
CA GLY A 183 -13.03 17.98 -9.81
C GLY A 183 -11.83 17.18 -10.30
N GLN A 184 -10.98 16.67 -9.40
CA GLN A 184 -9.73 15.98 -9.77
C GLN A 184 -9.39 14.77 -8.88
N LEU A 185 -10.38 14.19 -8.19
CA LEU A 185 -10.19 12.89 -7.49
C LEU A 185 -10.59 11.72 -8.36
#